data_2c982803e3130ebaee065ebb79822995
#
_entry.id   2c982803e3130ebaee065ebb79822995
#
_cell.length_a   1.000
_cell.length_b   1.000
_cell.length_c   1.000
_cell.angle_alpha   90.00
_cell.angle_beta   90.00
_cell.angle_gamma   90.00
#
_symmetry.space_group_name_H-M   'P 1'
#
loop_
_entity.id
_entity.type
_entity.pdbx_description
1 polymer ?
#
loop_
_entity_poly.entity_id
_entity_poly.type
_entity_poly.pdbx_seq_one_letter_code
_entity_poly.pdbx_strand_id
1 'polypeptide(L)'
;MDKETGKAARSASGRKITESVEFVAEGKDGTAEVEFVFDGSNLAGKTLVAFEKLYYGDKLYAVHTDLEDEDQTIHVPAAGTTASDKNTGTHHAYAGEYVELTDTIEYRNLLPGETYTLHGTVVEKETEQRLSEEKQQEFIPEKADGSIEIAFEINGTDLSGKTAVIYEEIKIDGKSIAEHKNPEAKEQSIYFPKIGTKAMDKKSKTQEGDAREKQTIIDQVSYENLLPGETYILKGVLMDKADGKEMTDKNNRKITGRTTFTPEKSAGTVEMTFELDARELGGKAVVVFENLYDEEDHLIADEANIDNADQTIIYKNNEKSAVSPKINTDNPKPSSSIRKSPKTGVENHTFLWMLTLGSLGTAVAAGIAIYRKKRD
;
A
#
# COMPACT_ATOMS: atom_id res chain seq x y z
N MET A 1 -14.26 -37.30 2.56
CA MET A 1 -12.95 -37.72 2.01
C MET A 1 -12.43 -36.58 1.16
N ASP A 2 -11.14 -36.35 1.06
CA ASP A 2 -10.51 -35.45 0.08
C ASP A 2 -10.44 -36.22 -1.24
N LYS A 3 -11.09 -35.72 -2.29
CA LYS A 3 -11.25 -36.40 -3.61
C LYS A 3 -9.91 -36.65 -4.28
N GLU A 4 -8.99 -35.69 -4.19
CA GLU A 4 -7.68 -35.76 -4.86
C GLU A 4 -6.76 -36.83 -4.22
N THR A 5 -6.75 -36.89 -2.90
CA THR A 5 -5.83 -37.78 -2.16
C THR A 5 -6.43 -39.11 -1.79
N GLY A 6 -7.76 -39.25 -1.85
CA GLY A 6 -8.51 -40.42 -1.37
C GLY A 6 -8.39 -40.64 0.15
N LYS A 7 -7.91 -39.65 0.92
CA LYS A 7 -7.76 -39.74 2.36
C LYS A 7 -8.88 -39.03 3.09
N ALA A 8 -9.07 -39.40 4.38
CA ALA A 8 -10.03 -38.70 5.21
C ALA A 8 -9.72 -37.22 5.32
N ALA A 9 -10.69 -36.37 4.97
CA ALA A 9 -10.59 -34.93 5.11
C ALA A 9 -10.43 -34.54 6.59
N ARG A 10 -9.68 -33.46 6.84
CA ARG A 10 -9.39 -32.97 8.18
C ARG A 10 -9.71 -31.48 8.26
N SER A 11 -10.29 -31.07 9.37
CA SER A 11 -10.49 -29.65 9.69
C SER A 11 -9.17 -28.91 9.89
N ALA A 12 -9.19 -27.60 10.00
CA ALA A 12 -8.02 -26.77 10.30
C ALA A 12 -7.30 -27.19 11.60
N SER A 13 -8.02 -27.73 12.58
CA SER A 13 -7.43 -28.29 13.81
C SER A 13 -6.77 -29.67 13.62
N GLY A 14 -6.77 -30.22 12.41
CA GLY A 14 -6.22 -31.54 12.07
C GLY A 14 -7.12 -32.74 12.45
N ARG A 15 -8.32 -32.50 13.00
CA ARG A 15 -9.29 -33.56 13.32
C ARG A 15 -9.90 -34.12 12.04
N LYS A 16 -10.16 -35.44 12.00
CA LYS A 16 -10.95 -36.01 10.92
C LYS A 16 -12.36 -35.42 10.96
N ILE A 17 -12.90 -35.10 9.80
CA ILE A 17 -14.27 -34.65 9.64
C ILE A 17 -15.15 -35.91 9.58
N THR A 18 -15.84 -36.16 10.67
CA THR A 18 -16.76 -37.34 10.84
C THR A 18 -17.88 -36.91 11.75
N GLU A 19 -19.10 -37.30 11.39
CA GLU A 19 -20.31 -37.12 12.19
C GLU A 19 -21.16 -38.37 12.16
N SER A 20 -22.11 -38.48 13.09
CA SER A 20 -23.03 -39.57 13.16
C SER A 20 -24.39 -39.13 13.70
N VAL A 21 -25.45 -39.75 13.20
CA VAL A 21 -26.81 -39.55 13.67
C VAL A 21 -27.45 -40.90 13.96
N GLU A 22 -28.20 -40.99 15.07
CA GLU A 22 -29.07 -42.14 15.37
C GLU A 22 -30.50 -41.79 14.89
N PHE A 23 -31.14 -42.73 14.23
CA PHE A 23 -32.51 -42.52 13.76
C PHE A 23 -33.32 -43.83 13.84
N VAL A 24 -34.63 -43.69 13.89
CA VAL A 24 -35.57 -44.78 13.82
C VAL A 24 -36.25 -44.77 12.43
N ALA A 25 -36.11 -45.83 11.67
CA ALA A 25 -36.77 -45.95 10.40
C ALA A 25 -38.31 -46.06 10.57
N GLU A 26 -39.03 -45.12 9.99
CA GLU A 26 -40.52 -45.10 10.03
C GLU A 26 -41.16 -46.00 8.98
N GLY A 27 -40.39 -46.46 8.00
CA GLY A 27 -40.82 -47.30 6.91
C GLY A 27 -39.70 -48.13 6.27
N LYS A 28 -39.99 -48.80 5.18
CA LYS A 28 -38.97 -49.57 4.44
C LYS A 28 -38.02 -48.65 3.68
N ASP A 29 -38.54 -47.51 3.27
CA ASP A 29 -37.83 -46.48 2.52
C ASP A 29 -37.93 -45.17 3.31
N GLY A 30 -36.85 -44.37 3.33
CA GLY A 30 -36.78 -43.10 4.03
C GLY A 30 -35.39 -42.42 3.86
N THR A 31 -35.24 -41.23 4.44
CA THR A 31 -34.02 -40.46 4.44
C THR A 31 -33.59 -40.17 5.86
N ALA A 32 -32.28 -40.17 6.11
CA ALA A 32 -31.67 -39.65 7.31
C ALA A 32 -30.67 -38.56 6.92
N GLU A 33 -30.61 -37.49 7.72
CA GLU A 33 -29.72 -36.37 7.49
C GLU A 33 -28.56 -36.40 8.47
N VAL A 34 -27.34 -36.26 7.97
CA VAL A 34 -26.11 -36.13 8.77
C VAL A 34 -25.51 -34.75 8.49
N GLU A 35 -25.44 -33.92 9.51
CA GLU A 35 -24.88 -32.57 9.43
C GLU A 35 -23.41 -32.59 9.85
N PHE A 36 -22.51 -32.08 9.01
CA PHE A 36 -21.09 -31.90 9.30
C PHE A 36 -20.81 -30.44 9.60
N VAL A 37 -20.33 -30.12 10.83
CA VAL A 37 -19.91 -28.77 11.22
C VAL A 37 -18.43 -28.78 11.57
N PHE A 38 -17.63 -28.04 10.83
CA PHE A 38 -16.18 -28.00 11.00
C PHE A 38 -15.57 -26.70 10.49
N ASP A 39 -14.39 -26.35 11.02
CA ASP A 39 -13.55 -25.29 10.44
C ASP A 39 -12.84 -25.87 9.21
N GLY A 40 -13.24 -25.38 8.04
CA GLY A 40 -12.74 -25.80 6.74
C GLY A 40 -11.73 -24.83 6.12
N SER A 41 -11.19 -23.88 6.85
CA SER A 41 -10.27 -22.85 6.30
C SER A 41 -9.05 -23.43 5.57
N ASN A 42 -8.58 -24.61 5.95
CA ASN A 42 -7.49 -25.35 5.29
C ASN A 42 -7.95 -26.18 4.07
N LEU A 43 -9.23 -26.14 3.73
CA LEU A 43 -9.83 -26.91 2.64
C LEU A 43 -10.17 -26.06 1.41
N ALA A 44 -9.88 -24.77 1.43
CA ALA A 44 -10.09 -23.87 0.32
C ALA A 44 -9.44 -24.42 -0.98
N GLY A 45 -10.22 -24.45 -2.08
CA GLY A 45 -9.82 -25.04 -3.36
C GLY A 45 -9.88 -26.55 -3.44
N LYS A 46 -10.36 -27.26 -2.40
CA LYS A 46 -10.45 -28.72 -2.40
C LYS A 46 -11.86 -29.23 -2.69
N THR A 47 -11.90 -30.43 -3.26
CA THR A 47 -13.14 -31.19 -3.46
C THR A 47 -13.24 -32.31 -2.46
N LEU A 48 -14.36 -32.37 -1.75
CA LEU A 48 -14.64 -33.37 -0.73
C LEU A 48 -15.75 -34.31 -1.22
N VAL A 49 -15.70 -35.57 -0.78
CA VAL A 49 -16.78 -36.54 -1.02
C VAL A 49 -17.22 -37.10 0.32
N ALA A 50 -18.54 -37.07 0.59
CA ALA A 50 -19.12 -37.66 1.76
C ALA A 50 -19.19 -39.19 1.58
N PHE A 51 -18.72 -39.94 2.59
CA PHE A 51 -18.83 -41.40 2.65
C PHE A 51 -19.70 -41.79 3.82
N GLU A 52 -20.75 -42.55 3.56
CA GLU A 52 -21.70 -42.98 4.58
C GLU A 52 -21.56 -44.45 4.89
N LYS A 53 -21.82 -44.78 6.15
CA LYS A 53 -21.91 -46.15 6.67
C LYS A 53 -23.15 -46.29 7.55
N LEU A 54 -24.01 -47.21 7.20
CA LEU A 54 -25.18 -47.53 8.00
C LEU A 54 -24.88 -48.72 8.94
N TYR A 55 -25.17 -48.54 10.23
CA TYR A 55 -25.05 -49.58 11.24
C TYR A 55 -26.41 -49.91 11.83
N TYR A 56 -26.59 -51.18 12.23
CA TYR A 56 -27.64 -51.60 13.09
C TYR A 56 -27.00 -52.18 14.36
N GLY A 57 -27.10 -51.46 15.48
CA GLY A 57 -26.22 -51.68 16.61
C GLY A 57 -24.76 -51.52 16.19
N ASP A 58 -23.89 -52.46 16.58
CA ASP A 58 -22.46 -52.42 16.21
C ASP A 58 -22.16 -53.09 14.85
N LYS A 59 -23.20 -53.58 14.14
CA LYS A 59 -23.02 -54.33 12.91
C LYS A 59 -23.15 -53.41 11.72
N LEU A 60 -22.10 -53.33 10.86
CA LEU A 60 -22.15 -52.65 9.58
C LEU A 60 -23.19 -53.31 8.67
N TYR A 61 -24.14 -52.51 8.16
CA TYR A 61 -25.28 -52.97 7.41
C TYR A 61 -25.19 -52.56 5.92
N ALA A 62 -24.79 -51.33 5.62
CA ALA A 62 -24.59 -50.84 4.28
C ALA A 62 -23.47 -49.80 4.25
N VAL A 63 -22.89 -49.56 3.08
CA VAL A 63 -21.89 -48.53 2.81
C VAL A 63 -22.20 -47.85 1.51
N HIS A 64 -21.95 -46.54 1.49
CA HIS A 64 -21.83 -45.74 0.29
C HIS A 64 -20.47 -45.02 0.31
N THR A 65 -19.53 -45.47 -0.49
CA THR A 65 -18.11 -45.04 -0.44
C THR A 65 -17.51 -44.92 -1.85
N ASP A 66 -18.28 -44.32 -2.75
CA ASP A 66 -17.83 -44.02 -4.13
C ASP A 66 -17.16 -42.63 -4.15
N LEU A 67 -15.88 -42.59 -4.48
CA LEU A 67 -15.11 -41.34 -4.57
C LEU A 67 -15.52 -40.48 -5.79
N GLU A 68 -16.12 -41.08 -6.81
CA GLU A 68 -16.54 -40.42 -8.04
C GLU A 68 -18.04 -40.02 -8.02
N ASP A 69 -18.73 -40.25 -6.91
CA ASP A 69 -20.13 -39.89 -6.78
C ASP A 69 -20.31 -38.36 -6.73
N GLU A 70 -20.85 -37.79 -7.79
CA GLU A 70 -21.12 -36.35 -7.94
C GLU A 70 -22.20 -35.86 -6.95
N ASP A 71 -23.19 -36.71 -6.59
CA ASP A 71 -24.24 -36.36 -5.62
C ASP A 71 -23.70 -36.28 -4.18
N GLN A 72 -22.57 -36.91 -3.89
CA GLN A 72 -21.85 -36.86 -2.62
C GLN A 72 -20.69 -35.86 -2.63
N THR A 73 -20.45 -35.21 -3.77
CA THR A 73 -19.30 -34.31 -3.95
C THR A 73 -19.64 -32.90 -3.48
N ILE A 74 -18.69 -32.31 -2.75
CA ILE A 74 -18.77 -30.95 -2.18
C ILE A 74 -17.54 -30.18 -2.67
N HIS A 75 -17.77 -29.12 -3.42
CA HIS A 75 -16.73 -28.20 -3.84
C HIS A 75 -16.51 -27.13 -2.76
N VAL A 76 -15.27 -26.94 -2.33
CA VAL A 76 -14.89 -25.87 -1.42
C VAL A 76 -14.14 -24.81 -2.26
N PRO A 77 -14.78 -23.70 -2.60
CA PRO A 77 -14.14 -22.68 -3.42
C PRO A 77 -12.95 -22.01 -2.74
N ALA A 78 -12.08 -21.40 -3.54
CA ALA A 78 -11.03 -20.50 -3.10
C ALA A 78 -10.93 -19.29 -4.01
N ALA A 79 -10.51 -18.16 -3.47
CA ALA A 79 -10.14 -16.97 -4.22
C ALA A 79 -8.78 -16.47 -3.74
N GLY A 80 -7.92 -16.08 -4.67
CA GLY A 80 -6.72 -15.30 -4.44
C GLY A 80 -6.83 -14.04 -5.27
N THR A 81 -6.28 -12.92 -4.80
CA THR A 81 -6.48 -11.63 -5.47
C THR A 81 -5.17 -10.86 -5.58
N THR A 82 -5.05 -10.04 -6.61
CA THR A 82 -3.89 -9.17 -6.82
C THR A 82 -4.36 -7.81 -7.33
N ALA A 83 -4.19 -6.78 -6.50
CA ALA A 83 -4.52 -5.41 -6.83
C ALA A 83 -3.38 -4.70 -7.55
N SER A 84 -3.70 -3.82 -8.48
CA SER A 84 -2.74 -2.94 -9.15
C SER A 84 -3.34 -1.58 -9.45
N ASP A 85 -2.50 -0.56 -9.48
CA ASP A 85 -2.85 0.71 -10.13
C ASP A 85 -2.77 0.53 -11.64
N LYS A 86 -3.77 1.01 -12.36
CA LYS A 86 -3.87 0.83 -13.82
C LYS A 86 -2.80 1.57 -14.60
N ASN A 87 -2.31 2.70 -14.09
CA ASN A 87 -1.31 3.50 -14.78
C ASN A 87 0.09 2.92 -14.64
N THR A 88 0.42 2.39 -13.45
CA THR A 88 1.73 1.82 -13.18
C THR A 88 1.79 0.31 -13.47
N GLY A 89 0.65 -0.38 -13.41
CA GLY A 89 0.60 -1.84 -13.45
C GLY A 89 1.19 -2.50 -12.19
N THR A 90 1.50 -1.73 -11.15
CA THR A 90 2.15 -2.18 -9.92
C THR A 90 1.27 -1.90 -8.70
N HIS A 91 1.80 -2.19 -7.52
CA HIS A 91 1.15 -1.83 -6.25
C HIS A 91 1.33 -0.37 -5.84
N HIS A 92 2.01 0.47 -6.65
CA HIS A 92 2.17 1.89 -6.39
C HIS A 92 1.20 2.72 -7.20
N ALA A 93 0.61 3.74 -6.56
CA ALA A 93 -0.24 4.72 -7.21
C ALA A 93 0.19 6.15 -6.84
N TYR A 94 0.03 7.07 -7.76
CA TYR A 94 0.15 8.50 -7.50
C TYR A 94 -1.12 9.02 -6.79
N ALA A 95 -0.95 9.80 -5.71
CA ALA A 95 -2.05 10.36 -4.92
C ALA A 95 -2.72 11.55 -5.64
N GLY A 96 -3.46 11.25 -6.71
CA GLY A 96 -4.17 12.22 -7.54
C GLY A 96 -5.68 12.23 -7.32
N GLU A 97 -6.36 13.20 -7.96
CA GLU A 97 -7.84 13.29 -7.94
C GLU A 97 -8.50 12.06 -8.59
N TYR A 98 -7.82 11.44 -9.52
CA TYR A 98 -8.30 10.32 -10.33
C TYR A 98 -7.34 9.17 -10.26
N VAL A 99 -7.73 8.08 -9.59
CA VAL A 99 -6.93 6.87 -9.48
C VAL A 99 -7.78 5.68 -9.91
N GLU A 100 -7.33 4.98 -10.96
CA GLU A 100 -7.97 3.76 -11.45
C GLU A 100 -7.21 2.54 -10.92
N LEU A 101 -7.90 1.70 -10.16
CA LEU A 101 -7.37 0.45 -9.61
C LEU A 101 -8.01 -0.74 -10.31
N THR A 102 -7.25 -1.79 -10.53
CA THR A 102 -7.74 -3.08 -11.03
C THR A 102 -7.38 -4.15 -10.02
N ASP A 103 -8.35 -5.01 -9.71
CA ASP A 103 -8.10 -6.20 -8.93
C ASP A 103 -8.40 -7.44 -9.76
N THR A 104 -7.45 -8.36 -9.81
CA THR A 104 -7.54 -9.64 -10.51
C THR A 104 -7.79 -10.73 -9.49
N ILE A 105 -8.97 -11.35 -9.55
CA ILE A 105 -9.39 -12.42 -8.67
C ILE A 105 -9.18 -13.76 -9.38
N GLU A 106 -8.24 -14.57 -8.87
CA GLU A 106 -8.06 -15.96 -9.27
C GLU A 106 -8.99 -16.83 -8.44
N TYR A 107 -9.99 -17.44 -9.06
CA TYR A 107 -10.89 -18.38 -8.41
C TYR A 107 -10.51 -19.82 -8.70
N ARG A 108 -10.81 -20.71 -7.74
CA ARG A 108 -10.61 -22.16 -7.86
C ARG A 108 -11.83 -22.91 -7.36
N ASN A 109 -12.06 -24.06 -8.01
CA ASN A 109 -13.07 -25.03 -7.62
C ASN A 109 -14.50 -24.47 -7.60
N LEU A 110 -14.80 -23.50 -8.50
CA LEU A 110 -16.16 -23.08 -8.79
C LEU A 110 -16.86 -24.09 -9.70
N LEU A 111 -18.20 -24.10 -9.70
CA LEU A 111 -18.99 -24.96 -10.58
C LEU A 111 -19.17 -24.25 -11.94
N PRO A 112 -18.68 -24.81 -13.05
CA PRO A 112 -18.88 -24.24 -14.38
C PRO A 112 -20.38 -24.17 -14.75
N GLY A 113 -20.76 -23.04 -15.38
CA GLY A 113 -22.13 -22.79 -15.80
C GLY A 113 -23.08 -22.25 -14.73
N GLU A 114 -22.65 -22.17 -13.45
CA GLU A 114 -23.41 -21.50 -12.38
C GLU A 114 -23.12 -19.98 -12.41
N THR A 115 -24.10 -19.18 -11.99
CA THR A 115 -23.95 -17.72 -11.90
C THR A 115 -23.45 -17.32 -10.54
N TYR A 116 -22.34 -16.59 -10.50
CA TYR A 116 -21.73 -16.02 -9.30
C TYR A 116 -21.78 -14.50 -9.34
N THR A 117 -21.78 -13.87 -8.18
CA THR A 117 -21.64 -12.42 -8.03
C THR A 117 -20.35 -12.14 -7.27
N LEU A 118 -19.45 -11.39 -7.92
CA LEU A 118 -18.27 -10.81 -7.28
C LEU A 118 -18.66 -9.46 -6.67
N HIS A 119 -18.37 -9.27 -5.40
CA HIS A 119 -18.47 -7.99 -4.69
C HIS A 119 -17.07 -7.49 -4.40
N GLY A 120 -16.83 -6.20 -4.60
CA GLY A 120 -15.54 -5.57 -4.30
C GLY A 120 -15.72 -4.17 -3.74
N THR A 121 -14.82 -3.76 -2.83
CA THR A 121 -14.76 -2.41 -2.26
C THR A 121 -13.34 -2.04 -1.92
N VAL A 122 -12.99 -0.75 -2.07
CA VAL A 122 -11.69 -0.21 -1.69
C VAL A 122 -11.82 0.50 -0.35
N VAL A 123 -10.91 0.23 0.57
CA VAL A 123 -10.85 0.86 1.90
C VAL A 123 -9.47 1.45 2.16
N GLU A 124 -9.39 2.48 2.98
CA GLU A 124 -8.12 2.96 3.55
C GLU A 124 -7.71 2.02 4.67
N LYS A 125 -6.46 1.53 4.61
CA LYS A 125 -5.96 0.44 5.46
C LYS A 125 -6.10 0.71 6.96
N GLU A 126 -5.68 1.89 7.42
CA GLU A 126 -5.56 2.19 8.85
C GLU A 126 -6.91 2.51 9.51
N THR A 127 -7.83 3.09 8.75
CA THR A 127 -9.13 3.55 9.26
C THR A 127 -10.29 2.65 8.86
N GLU A 128 -10.07 1.75 7.88
CA GLU A 128 -11.10 0.96 7.19
C GLU A 128 -12.22 1.84 6.57
N GLN A 129 -11.94 3.13 6.38
CA GLN A 129 -12.87 4.02 5.69
C GLN A 129 -12.99 3.62 4.22
N ARG A 130 -14.22 3.53 3.74
CA ARG A 130 -14.49 3.24 2.33
C ARG A 130 -14.00 4.38 1.44
N LEU A 131 -13.24 4.02 0.41
CA LEU A 131 -12.73 4.92 -0.63
C LEU A 131 -13.52 4.79 -1.93
N SER A 132 -14.28 3.69 -2.10
CA SER A 132 -15.17 3.47 -3.24
C SER A 132 -16.55 3.04 -2.77
N GLU A 133 -17.56 3.23 -3.65
CA GLU A 133 -18.81 2.47 -3.53
C GLU A 133 -18.51 0.97 -3.74
N GLU A 134 -19.35 0.12 -3.13
CA GLU A 134 -19.28 -1.31 -3.38
C GLU A 134 -19.66 -1.61 -4.83
N LYS A 135 -18.80 -2.30 -5.56
CA LYS A 135 -19.08 -2.79 -6.91
C LYS A 135 -19.52 -4.24 -6.87
N GLN A 136 -20.43 -4.58 -7.78
CA GLN A 136 -20.93 -5.92 -7.97
C GLN A 136 -20.84 -6.28 -9.45
N GLN A 137 -20.38 -7.51 -9.74
CA GLN A 137 -20.24 -8.03 -11.09
C GLN A 137 -20.67 -9.48 -11.13
N GLU A 138 -21.68 -9.80 -11.97
CA GLU A 138 -22.06 -11.18 -12.22
C GLU A 138 -21.12 -11.83 -13.24
N PHE A 139 -20.83 -13.13 -13.02
CA PHE A 139 -20.02 -13.91 -13.96
C PHE A 139 -20.41 -15.40 -13.92
N ILE A 140 -20.15 -16.07 -15.03
CA ILE A 140 -20.38 -17.51 -15.18
C ILE A 140 -19.04 -18.13 -15.58
N PRO A 141 -18.39 -18.90 -14.69
CA PRO A 141 -17.14 -19.56 -15.01
C PRO A 141 -17.33 -20.64 -16.07
N GLU A 142 -16.48 -20.65 -17.10
CA GLU A 142 -16.45 -21.74 -18.10
C GLU A 142 -15.70 -22.97 -17.56
N LYS A 143 -14.83 -22.79 -16.59
CA LYS A 143 -14.01 -23.82 -15.94
C LYS A 143 -14.03 -23.64 -14.43
N ALA A 144 -13.72 -24.70 -13.70
CA ALA A 144 -13.67 -24.67 -12.24
C ALA A 144 -12.61 -23.68 -11.70
N ASP A 145 -11.51 -23.50 -12.44
CA ASP A 145 -10.45 -22.57 -12.13
C ASP A 145 -10.33 -21.51 -13.23
N GLY A 146 -10.09 -20.26 -12.85
CA GLY A 146 -9.97 -19.14 -13.78
C GLY A 146 -9.71 -17.82 -13.05
N SER A 147 -9.89 -16.72 -13.77
CA SER A 147 -9.76 -15.38 -13.21
C SER A 147 -10.85 -14.44 -13.70
N ILE A 148 -11.11 -13.41 -12.91
CA ILE A 148 -12.01 -12.30 -13.25
C ILE A 148 -11.39 -11.01 -12.72
N GLU A 149 -11.59 -9.90 -13.45
CA GLU A 149 -11.10 -8.58 -13.03
C GLU A 149 -12.28 -7.68 -12.63
N ILE A 150 -12.04 -6.86 -11.62
CA ILE A 150 -12.93 -5.77 -11.21
C ILE A 150 -12.12 -4.48 -11.11
N ALA A 151 -12.65 -3.38 -11.66
CA ALA A 151 -11.95 -2.09 -11.67
C ALA A 151 -12.67 -1.08 -10.76
N PHE A 152 -11.88 -0.23 -10.09
CA PHE A 152 -12.36 0.82 -9.21
C PHE A 152 -11.79 2.16 -9.64
N GLU A 153 -12.53 3.22 -9.35
CA GLU A 153 -12.11 4.59 -9.50
C GLU A 153 -12.28 5.25 -8.14
N ILE A 154 -11.20 5.85 -7.61
CA ILE A 154 -11.20 6.52 -6.32
C ILE A 154 -10.59 7.92 -6.43
N ASN A 155 -10.93 8.79 -5.49
CA ASN A 155 -10.20 10.03 -5.26
C ASN A 155 -9.05 9.76 -4.30
N GLY A 156 -7.82 9.89 -4.78
CA GLY A 156 -6.59 9.64 -4.02
C GLY A 156 -5.91 10.88 -3.43
N THR A 157 -6.50 12.08 -3.55
CA THR A 157 -5.86 13.34 -3.11
C THR A 157 -5.39 13.34 -1.66
N ASP A 158 -6.14 12.69 -0.76
CA ASP A 158 -5.83 12.59 0.67
C ASP A 158 -5.10 11.28 1.05
N LEU A 159 -4.63 10.51 0.05
CA LEU A 159 -4.00 9.21 0.26
C LEU A 159 -2.46 9.27 0.28
N SER A 160 -1.83 10.41 0.02
CA SER A 160 -0.37 10.56 0.09
C SER A 160 0.17 10.10 1.46
N GLY A 161 1.08 9.12 1.45
CA GLY A 161 1.61 8.45 2.63
C GLY A 161 0.74 7.33 3.19
N LYS A 162 -0.39 6.98 2.54
CA LYS A 162 -1.35 5.98 3.00
C LYS A 162 -1.41 4.76 2.08
N THR A 163 -2.11 3.72 2.55
CA THR A 163 -2.33 2.48 1.80
C THR A 163 -3.83 2.23 1.65
N ALA A 164 -4.27 1.93 0.44
CA ALA A 164 -5.60 1.39 0.17
C ALA A 164 -5.53 -0.14 0.08
N VAL A 165 -6.60 -0.82 0.48
CA VAL A 165 -6.74 -2.27 0.37
C VAL A 165 -8.06 -2.57 -0.32
N ILE A 166 -8.05 -3.54 -1.22
CA ILE A 166 -9.26 -3.99 -1.90
C ILE A 166 -9.78 -5.24 -1.19
N TYR A 167 -11.06 -5.26 -0.86
CA TYR A 167 -11.76 -6.40 -0.26
C TYR A 167 -12.73 -6.99 -1.25
N GLU A 168 -12.73 -8.31 -1.38
CA GLU A 168 -13.60 -9.05 -2.28
C GLU A 168 -14.38 -10.16 -1.58
N GLU A 169 -15.52 -10.47 -2.18
CA GLU A 169 -16.39 -11.55 -1.77
C GLU A 169 -17.08 -12.17 -3.00
N ILE A 170 -16.99 -13.49 -3.16
CA ILE A 170 -17.74 -14.23 -4.20
C ILE A 170 -18.97 -14.85 -3.55
N LYS A 171 -20.12 -14.63 -4.17
CA LYS A 171 -21.42 -15.17 -3.74
C LYS A 171 -22.07 -16.02 -4.81
N ILE A 172 -22.85 -17.00 -4.36
CA ILE A 172 -23.83 -17.73 -5.16
C ILE A 172 -25.18 -17.72 -4.41
N ASP A 173 -26.27 -17.40 -5.08
CA ASP A 173 -27.60 -17.27 -4.49
C ASP A 173 -27.61 -16.38 -3.22
N GLY A 174 -26.80 -15.29 -3.24
CA GLY A 174 -26.65 -14.35 -2.12
C GLY A 174 -25.84 -14.86 -0.93
N LYS A 175 -25.32 -16.08 -0.99
CA LYS A 175 -24.47 -16.68 0.07
C LYS A 175 -23.00 -16.51 -0.27
N SER A 176 -22.21 -16.03 0.70
CA SER A 176 -20.74 -15.96 0.59
C SER A 176 -20.14 -17.36 0.50
N ILE A 177 -19.28 -17.60 -0.48
CA ILE A 177 -18.57 -18.87 -0.68
C ILE A 177 -17.06 -18.72 -0.67
N ALA A 178 -16.55 -17.54 -0.93
CA ALA A 178 -15.15 -17.17 -0.78
C ALA A 178 -15.05 -15.68 -0.48
N GLU A 179 -14.15 -15.29 0.39
CA GLU A 179 -13.88 -13.90 0.69
C GLU A 179 -12.39 -13.67 0.93
N HIS A 180 -11.92 -12.48 0.57
CA HIS A 180 -10.61 -12.00 0.92
C HIS A 180 -10.73 -10.58 1.50
N LYS A 181 -10.77 -10.49 2.84
CA LYS A 181 -10.91 -9.25 3.63
C LYS A 181 -9.80 -9.17 4.68
N ASN A 182 -8.55 -9.18 4.21
CA ASN A 182 -7.39 -9.11 5.06
C ASN A 182 -6.65 -7.79 4.85
N PRO A 183 -6.68 -6.82 5.80
CA PRO A 183 -5.99 -5.53 5.66
C PRO A 183 -4.46 -5.67 5.57
N GLU A 184 -3.90 -6.81 5.99
CA GLU A 184 -2.46 -7.07 5.92
C GLU A 184 -2.03 -7.81 4.64
N ALA A 185 -2.97 -8.11 3.74
CA ALA A 185 -2.66 -8.74 2.47
C ALA A 185 -1.92 -7.76 1.54
N LYS A 186 -0.64 -8.03 1.29
CA LYS A 186 0.19 -7.16 0.46
C LYS A 186 -0.25 -7.18 -0.99
N GLU A 187 -0.71 -8.31 -1.46
CA GLU A 187 -1.20 -8.53 -2.82
C GLU A 187 -2.46 -7.73 -3.14
N GLN A 188 -3.21 -7.30 -2.10
CA GLN A 188 -4.41 -6.46 -2.21
C GLN A 188 -4.17 -4.99 -1.86
N SER A 189 -2.93 -4.65 -1.50
CA SER A 189 -2.57 -3.31 -1.04
C SER A 189 -2.07 -2.45 -2.19
N ILE A 190 -2.57 -1.21 -2.27
CA ILE A 190 -2.06 -0.15 -3.14
C ILE A 190 -1.42 0.91 -2.27
N TYR A 191 -0.15 1.15 -2.51
CA TYR A 191 0.65 2.09 -1.75
C TYR A 191 0.68 3.45 -2.45
N PHE A 192 0.39 4.51 -1.72
CA PHE A 192 0.50 5.90 -2.15
C PHE A 192 1.72 6.51 -1.48
N PRO A 193 2.88 6.54 -2.12
CA PRO A 193 4.07 7.13 -1.54
C PRO A 193 3.90 8.61 -1.26
N LYS A 194 4.70 9.09 -0.29
CA LYS A 194 4.83 10.52 0.00
C LYS A 194 6.30 10.88 0.08
N ILE A 195 6.65 12.03 -0.47
CA ILE A 195 7.94 12.65 -0.26
C ILE A 195 7.76 14.01 0.40
N GLY A 196 8.76 14.41 1.20
CA GLY A 196 8.90 15.74 1.76
C GLY A 196 10.36 16.13 1.72
N THR A 197 10.69 17.37 1.44
CA THR A 197 12.04 17.75 1.08
C THR A 197 12.54 18.95 1.85
N LYS A 198 13.88 19.02 2.04
CA LYS A 198 14.55 20.16 2.67
C LYS A 198 15.85 20.46 1.97
N ALA A 199 15.87 21.55 1.21
CA ALA A 199 17.03 22.02 0.49
C ALA A 199 17.95 22.87 1.39
N MET A 200 19.26 22.75 1.19
CA MET A 200 20.26 23.59 1.84
C MET A 200 21.48 23.81 0.94
N ASP A 201 22.10 24.96 1.07
CA ASP A 201 23.43 25.19 0.50
C ASP A 201 24.46 24.29 1.19
N LYS A 202 25.27 23.59 0.44
CA LYS A 202 26.24 22.58 0.96
C LYS A 202 27.25 23.21 1.92
N LYS A 203 27.66 24.45 1.69
CA LYS A 203 28.72 25.12 2.43
C LYS A 203 28.18 25.75 3.72
N SER A 204 27.08 26.48 3.64
CA SER A 204 26.48 27.16 4.80
C SER A 204 25.69 26.19 5.69
N LYS A 205 25.20 25.07 5.14
CA LYS A 205 24.24 24.13 5.77
C LYS A 205 22.93 24.81 6.17
N THR A 206 22.58 25.89 5.48
CA THR A 206 21.35 26.65 5.66
C THR A 206 20.66 26.86 4.31
N GLN A 207 19.50 27.49 4.31
CA GLN A 207 18.79 27.91 3.09
C GLN A 207 19.32 29.24 2.52
N GLU A 208 20.52 29.66 2.90
CA GLU A 208 21.21 30.82 2.38
C GLU A 208 22.50 30.41 1.67
N GLY A 209 22.64 30.78 0.40
CA GLY A 209 23.82 30.55 -0.44
C GLY A 209 24.56 31.84 -0.77
N ASP A 210 25.81 31.72 -1.19
CA ASP A 210 26.60 32.82 -1.75
C ASP A 210 26.42 32.86 -3.28
N ALA A 211 26.25 34.05 -3.88
CA ALA A 211 26.17 34.21 -5.35
C ALA A 211 27.56 34.03 -6.00
N ARG A 212 28.03 32.79 -6.19
CA ARG A 212 29.37 32.43 -6.74
C ARG A 212 29.27 31.42 -7.86
N GLU A 213 30.37 31.24 -8.61
CA GLU A 213 30.43 30.37 -9.78
C GLU A 213 30.11 28.90 -9.54
N LYS A 214 30.56 28.35 -8.41
CA LYS A 214 30.36 26.94 -8.07
C LYS A 214 29.62 26.83 -6.75
N GLN A 215 28.34 26.55 -6.85
CA GLN A 215 27.51 26.30 -5.69
C GLN A 215 26.94 24.87 -5.80
N THR A 216 26.71 24.26 -4.67
CA THR A 216 26.05 22.96 -4.58
C THR A 216 24.90 23.08 -3.59
N ILE A 217 23.71 22.74 -4.04
CA ILE A 217 22.55 22.53 -3.19
C ILE A 217 22.53 21.04 -2.82
N ILE A 218 22.34 20.72 -1.55
CA ILE A 218 21.99 19.41 -1.06
C ILE A 218 20.50 19.46 -0.75
N ASP A 219 19.76 18.54 -1.32
CA ASP A 219 18.38 18.34 -0.98
C ASP A 219 18.22 17.01 -0.22
N GLN A 220 17.67 17.11 0.99
CA GLN A 220 17.36 15.94 1.82
C GLN A 220 15.90 15.61 1.67
N VAL A 221 15.62 14.50 0.96
CA VAL A 221 14.28 14.02 0.68
C VAL A 221 13.90 12.94 1.69
N SER A 222 12.88 13.20 2.49
CA SER A 222 12.20 12.17 3.28
C SER A 222 11.20 11.44 2.42
N TYR A 223 11.02 10.16 2.65
CA TYR A 223 10.01 9.34 1.99
C TYR A 223 9.23 8.53 3.02
N GLU A 224 7.95 8.27 2.70
CA GLU A 224 7.03 7.46 3.47
C GLU A 224 6.27 6.51 2.53
N ASN A 225 5.87 5.36 3.05
CA ASN A 225 5.04 4.35 2.39
C ASN A 225 5.66 3.74 1.12
N LEU A 226 6.99 3.59 1.08
CA LEU A 226 7.70 2.82 0.06
C LEU A 226 7.77 1.33 0.43
N LEU A 227 7.89 0.46 -0.55
CA LEU A 227 8.13 -0.97 -0.36
C LEU A 227 9.62 -1.24 -0.16
N PRO A 228 10.03 -1.79 0.99
CA PRO A 228 11.43 -2.13 1.24
C PRO A 228 11.95 -3.19 0.25
N GLY A 229 13.15 -2.95 -0.29
CA GLY A 229 13.80 -3.85 -1.24
C GLY A 229 13.49 -3.55 -2.71
N GLU A 230 12.53 -2.70 -3.02
CA GLU A 230 12.27 -2.20 -4.38
C GLU A 230 13.18 -1.01 -4.72
N THR A 231 13.39 -0.79 -6.02
CA THR A 231 14.23 0.29 -6.51
C THR A 231 13.40 1.50 -6.92
N TYR A 232 13.82 2.68 -6.47
CA TYR A 232 13.15 3.95 -6.78
C TYR A 232 14.11 4.93 -7.40
N ILE A 233 13.56 5.84 -8.22
CA ILE A 233 14.29 6.88 -8.91
C ILE A 233 13.75 8.23 -8.47
N LEU A 234 14.59 9.03 -7.81
CA LEU A 234 14.29 10.40 -7.46
C LEU A 234 14.90 11.32 -8.52
N LYS A 235 14.09 12.17 -9.15
CA LYS A 235 14.51 13.18 -10.11
C LYS A 235 14.13 14.56 -9.59
N GLY A 236 15.06 15.52 -9.67
CA GLY A 236 14.79 16.89 -9.25
C GLY A 236 15.21 17.91 -10.27
N VAL A 237 14.61 19.09 -10.21
CA VAL A 237 14.92 20.24 -11.05
C VAL A 237 14.93 21.53 -10.23
N LEU A 238 15.85 22.45 -10.56
CA LEU A 238 15.86 23.78 -9.96
C LEU A 238 14.94 24.74 -10.69
N MET A 239 14.13 25.48 -9.92
CA MET A 239 13.16 26.45 -10.41
C MET A 239 13.58 27.86 -9.98
N ASP A 240 13.50 28.86 -10.87
CA ASP A 240 13.57 30.27 -10.48
C ASP A 240 12.27 30.64 -9.76
N LYS A 241 12.35 31.03 -8.49
CA LYS A 241 11.18 31.39 -7.70
C LYS A 241 10.39 32.58 -8.26
N ALA A 242 11.06 33.49 -8.96
CA ALA A 242 10.45 34.72 -9.41
C ALA A 242 9.47 34.53 -10.58
N ASP A 243 9.74 33.59 -11.48
CA ASP A 243 8.91 33.36 -12.66
C ASP A 243 8.40 31.92 -12.81
N GLY A 244 8.79 31.03 -11.89
CA GLY A 244 8.35 29.64 -11.86
C GLY A 244 8.90 28.78 -13.02
N LYS A 245 10.01 29.22 -13.66
CA LYS A 245 10.61 28.46 -14.74
C LYS A 245 11.78 27.62 -14.29
N GLU A 246 11.98 26.52 -15.01
CA GLU A 246 13.14 25.68 -14.82
C GLU A 246 14.43 26.42 -15.12
N MET A 247 15.40 26.31 -14.20
CA MET A 247 16.70 26.93 -14.38
C MET A 247 17.57 26.13 -15.36
N THR A 248 18.36 26.87 -16.13
CA THR A 248 19.31 26.27 -17.08
C THR A 248 20.75 26.76 -16.83
N ASP A 249 21.70 25.90 -17.22
CA ASP A 249 23.11 26.24 -17.23
C ASP A 249 23.46 27.16 -18.44
N LYS A 250 24.71 27.58 -18.53
CA LYS A 250 25.24 28.42 -19.64
C LYS A 250 25.10 27.77 -21.03
N ASN A 251 24.84 26.47 -21.11
CA ASN A 251 24.60 25.73 -22.35
C ASN A 251 23.11 25.48 -22.60
N ASN A 252 22.24 26.18 -21.88
CA ASN A 252 20.79 26.05 -21.95
C ASN A 252 20.27 24.65 -21.58
N ARG A 253 20.99 23.88 -20.72
CA ARG A 253 20.56 22.61 -20.20
C ARG A 253 19.94 22.79 -18.81
N LYS A 254 18.82 22.14 -18.53
CA LYS A 254 18.17 22.17 -17.23
C LYS A 254 19.14 21.75 -16.14
N ILE A 255 19.09 22.41 -14.98
CA ILE A 255 19.85 22.04 -13.81
C ILE A 255 19.05 21.02 -13.04
N THR A 256 19.47 19.75 -13.10
CA THR A 256 18.73 18.62 -12.57
C THR A 256 19.60 17.79 -11.61
N GLY A 257 18.94 17.10 -10.68
CA GLY A 257 19.49 16.04 -9.87
C GLY A 257 18.83 14.70 -10.16
N ARG A 258 19.53 13.59 -9.91
CA ARG A 258 18.99 12.23 -9.98
C ARG A 258 19.67 11.34 -8.96
N THR A 259 18.88 10.60 -8.22
CA THR A 259 19.36 9.57 -7.28
C THR A 259 18.52 8.32 -7.46
N THR A 260 19.17 7.15 -7.51
CA THR A 260 18.49 5.85 -7.50
C THR A 260 18.81 5.19 -6.16
N PHE A 261 17.80 4.65 -5.48
CA PHE A 261 17.97 4.06 -4.16
C PHE A 261 17.01 2.90 -3.93
N THR A 262 17.39 2.01 -3.02
CA THR A 262 16.59 0.87 -2.58
C THR A 262 16.40 1.01 -1.06
N PRO A 263 15.20 1.35 -0.57
CA PRO A 263 14.96 1.55 0.86
C PRO A 263 14.98 0.22 1.61
N GLU A 264 15.57 0.21 2.81
CA GLU A 264 15.49 -0.91 3.73
C GLU A 264 14.21 -0.89 4.59
N LYS A 265 13.54 0.27 4.66
CA LYS A 265 12.32 0.52 5.43
C LYS A 265 11.34 1.33 4.59
N SER A 266 10.06 1.22 4.93
CA SER A 266 8.99 1.99 4.26
C SER A 266 9.10 3.51 4.41
N ALA A 267 9.87 4.00 5.38
CA ALA A 267 10.14 5.41 5.61
C ALA A 267 11.62 5.65 5.88
N GLY A 268 12.15 6.77 5.40
CA GLY A 268 13.55 7.14 5.57
C GLY A 268 13.90 8.45 4.87
N THR A 269 15.18 8.63 4.57
CA THR A 269 15.69 9.81 3.87
C THR A 269 16.74 9.43 2.83
N VAL A 270 16.77 10.20 1.75
CA VAL A 270 17.79 10.09 0.69
C VAL A 270 18.27 11.50 0.33
N GLU A 271 19.54 11.64 -0.07
CA GLU A 271 20.09 12.94 -0.48
C GLU A 271 20.22 13.01 -2.00
N MET A 272 19.90 14.19 -2.55
CA MET A 272 20.16 14.55 -3.94
C MET A 272 20.99 15.85 -3.98
N THR A 273 21.80 16.04 -5.01
CA THR A 273 22.63 17.22 -5.14
C THR A 273 22.46 17.91 -6.48
N PHE A 274 22.54 19.24 -6.47
CA PHE A 274 22.51 20.07 -7.66
C PHE A 274 23.74 20.97 -7.69
N GLU A 275 24.40 21.03 -8.83
CA GLU A 275 25.52 21.94 -9.07
C GLU A 275 25.09 23.08 -9.99
N LEU A 276 25.39 24.31 -9.61
CA LEU A 276 24.98 25.48 -10.38
C LEU A 276 26.01 26.62 -10.31
N ASP A 277 25.94 27.50 -11.31
CA ASP A 277 26.60 28.81 -11.32
C ASP A 277 25.62 29.85 -10.77
N ALA A 278 25.85 30.29 -9.53
CA ALA A 278 24.97 31.23 -8.85
C ALA A 278 25.39 32.70 -8.97
N ARG A 279 26.36 33.06 -9.82
CA ARG A 279 26.87 34.43 -9.92
C ARG A 279 25.78 35.47 -10.21
N GLU A 280 24.78 35.12 -11.00
CA GLU A 280 23.65 35.97 -11.36
C GLU A 280 22.43 35.83 -10.43
N LEU A 281 22.56 35.09 -9.34
CA LEU A 281 21.48 34.80 -8.39
C LEU A 281 21.49 35.71 -7.17
N GLY A 282 22.40 36.67 -7.06
CA GLY A 282 22.43 37.59 -5.92
C GLY A 282 21.10 38.31 -5.71
N GLY A 283 20.50 38.17 -4.53
CA GLY A 283 19.18 38.68 -4.20
C GLY A 283 18.00 37.87 -4.73
N LYS A 284 18.25 36.74 -5.38
CA LYS A 284 17.22 35.84 -5.92
C LYS A 284 17.07 34.58 -5.08
N ALA A 285 15.95 33.89 -5.27
CA ALA A 285 15.63 32.60 -4.66
C ALA A 285 15.43 31.51 -5.70
N VAL A 286 15.89 30.31 -5.37
CA VAL A 286 15.73 29.07 -6.18
C VAL A 286 14.93 28.10 -5.35
N VAL A 287 14.02 27.36 -5.99
CA VAL A 287 13.23 26.31 -5.37
C VAL A 287 13.58 24.98 -6.02
N VAL A 288 13.70 23.93 -5.22
CA VAL A 288 13.91 22.58 -5.73
C VAL A 288 12.56 21.89 -5.89
N PHE A 289 12.32 21.26 -7.04
CA PHE A 289 11.15 20.40 -7.25
C PHE A 289 11.61 18.97 -7.44
N GLU A 290 10.91 18.02 -6.83
CA GLU A 290 11.23 16.60 -6.86
C GLU A 290 10.06 15.76 -7.33
N ASN A 291 10.40 14.73 -8.09
CA ASN A 291 9.50 13.68 -8.52
C ASN A 291 10.11 12.32 -8.15
N LEU A 292 9.31 11.45 -7.55
CA LEU A 292 9.66 10.07 -7.23
C LEU A 292 9.01 9.13 -8.23
N TYR A 293 9.80 8.21 -8.75
CA TYR A 293 9.39 7.23 -9.74
C TYR A 293 9.69 5.82 -9.24
N ASP A 294 8.92 4.85 -9.72
CA ASP A 294 9.24 3.43 -9.59
C ASP A 294 10.38 3.02 -10.56
N GLU A 295 10.71 1.73 -10.61
CA GLU A 295 11.80 1.20 -11.47
C GLU A 295 11.47 1.33 -12.97
N GLU A 296 10.20 1.25 -13.34
CA GLU A 296 9.67 1.39 -14.70
C GLU A 296 9.48 2.84 -15.15
N ASP A 297 9.88 3.81 -14.32
CA ASP A 297 9.80 5.27 -14.58
C ASP A 297 8.36 5.84 -14.53
N HIS A 298 7.44 5.21 -13.80
CA HIS A 298 6.12 5.77 -13.50
C HIS A 298 6.21 6.72 -12.31
N LEU A 299 5.60 7.90 -12.45
CA LEU A 299 5.51 8.88 -11.35
C LEU A 299 4.58 8.35 -10.25
N ILE A 300 5.10 8.27 -9.02
CA ILE A 300 4.37 7.76 -7.85
C ILE A 300 4.23 8.76 -6.69
N ALA A 301 5.06 9.81 -6.65
CA ALA A 301 4.90 10.95 -5.75
C ALA A 301 5.68 12.17 -6.27
N ASP A 302 5.29 13.36 -5.87
CA ASP A 302 6.02 14.59 -6.16
C ASP A 302 5.96 15.58 -4.99
N GLU A 303 6.89 16.53 -5.01
CA GLU A 303 6.88 17.74 -4.20
C GLU A 303 7.30 18.90 -5.09
N ALA A 304 6.30 19.62 -5.65
CA ALA A 304 6.46 20.63 -6.68
C ALA A 304 5.76 21.95 -6.31
N ASN A 305 5.96 22.41 -5.08
CA ASN A 305 5.35 23.63 -4.57
C ASN A 305 6.36 24.79 -4.61
N ILE A 306 6.15 25.77 -5.51
CA ILE A 306 7.03 26.94 -5.68
C ILE A 306 7.10 27.82 -4.42
N ASP A 307 6.10 27.75 -3.55
CA ASP A 307 6.03 28.51 -2.30
C ASP A 307 6.58 27.77 -1.07
N ASN A 308 7.03 26.53 -1.25
CA ASN A 308 7.60 25.74 -0.16
C ASN A 308 8.89 26.40 0.35
N ALA A 309 8.84 26.89 1.60
CA ALA A 309 9.97 27.54 2.25
C ALA A 309 11.13 26.57 2.50
N ASP A 310 10.85 25.29 2.84
CA ASP A 310 11.88 24.29 3.10
C ASP A 310 12.66 23.86 1.85
N GLN A 311 12.10 24.09 0.65
CA GLN A 311 12.76 23.84 -0.64
C GLN A 311 13.43 25.09 -1.23
N THR A 312 13.34 26.23 -0.57
CA THR A 312 13.80 27.51 -1.11
C THR A 312 15.22 27.85 -0.62
N ILE A 313 16.14 28.11 -1.54
CA ILE A 313 17.49 28.65 -1.28
C ILE A 313 17.54 30.11 -1.70
N ILE A 314 17.95 31.01 -0.81
CA ILE A 314 18.11 32.44 -1.06
C ILE A 314 19.59 32.76 -1.23
N TYR A 315 19.96 33.35 -2.36
CA TYR A 315 21.34 33.76 -2.64
C TYR A 315 21.59 35.21 -2.19
N LYS A 316 22.60 35.41 -1.32
CA LYS A 316 22.98 36.74 -0.84
C LYS A 316 23.57 37.57 -1.98
N ASN A 317 23.27 38.86 -1.97
CA ASN A 317 23.97 39.80 -2.83
C ASN A 317 25.47 39.77 -2.50
N ASN A 318 26.32 39.64 -3.50
CA ASN A 318 27.72 39.90 -3.31
C ASN A 318 27.89 41.38 -2.96
N GLU A 319 28.06 41.74 -1.68
CA GLU A 319 28.60 43.05 -1.35
C GLU A 319 29.97 43.14 -2.06
N LYS A 320 30.04 43.94 -3.13
CA LYS A 320 31.36 44.38 -3.61
C LYS A 320 32.06 44.93 -2.41
N SER A 321 33.14 44.28 -1.93
CA SER A 321 34.04 44.81 -0.93
C SER A 321 34.35 46.27 -1.33
N ALA A 322 33.67 47.21 -0.74
CA ALA A 322 34.05 48.61 -0.84
C ALA A 322 35.47 48.69 -0.23
N VAL A 323 36.43 48.82 -1.14
CA VAL A 323 37.78 49.17 -0.73
C VAL A 323 37.67 50.52 0.00
N SER A 324 37.61 50.50 1.32
CA SER A 324 37.66 51.70 2.15
C SER A 324 38.95 52.43 1.79
N PRO A 325 38.91 53.69 1.38
CA PRO A 325 40.12 54.48 1.24
C PRO A 325 40.75 54.59 2.65
N LYS A 326 42.05 54.24 2.77
CA LYS A 326 42.82 54.46 3.97
C LYS A 326 42.83 55.96 4.27
N ILE A 327 42.02 56.39 5.22
CA ILE A 327 42.16 57.67 5.86
C ILE A 327 43.08 57.49 7.08
N ASN A 328 44.32 58.01 6.93
CA ASN A 328 45.20 58.23 8.02
C ASN A 328 44.67 59.42 8.84
N THR A 329 44.30 59.23 10.08
CA THR A 329 44.24 60.28 11.06
C THR A 329 44.62 59.73 12.44
N ASP A 330 45.67 60.31 12.98
CA ASP A 330 46.14 60.21 14.35
C ASP A 330 45.08 60.73 15.34
N ASN A 331 44.88 59.94 16.44
CA ASN A 331 44.60 60.28 17.84
C ASN A 331 43.34 61.09 18.25
N PRO A 332 42.93 61.04 19.55
CA PRO A 332 43.11 60.07 20.65
C PRO A 332 41.79 59.62 21.35
N LYS A 333 41.94 58.64 22.21
CA LYS A 333 40.95 58.08 23.16
C LYS A 333 40.26 59.11 24.05
N PRO A 334 38.99 58.96 24.48
CA PRO A 334 38.74 58.52 25.85
C PRO A 334 37.53 57.55 26.07
N SER A 335 37.81 56.65 27.03
CA SER A 335 37.03 56.22 28.19
C SER A 335 35.55 55.84 28.13
N SER A 336 35.33 54.53 28.40
CA SER A 336 34.37 53.88 29.31
C SER A 336 32.90 54.28 29.35
N SER A 337 32.00 53.29 29.07
CA SER A 337 31.04 52.88 30.09
C SER A 337 30.33 51.55 29.69
N ILE A 338 30.34 50.62 30.62
CA ILE A 338 29.70 49.31 30.60
C ILE A 338 28.21 49.50 30.80
N ARG A 339 27.37 48.93 29.91
CA ARG A 339 25.99 48.59 30.26
C ARG A 339 25.71 47.12 29.95
N LYS A 340 25.37 46.41 31.03
CA LYS A 340 24.89 45.02 31.03
C LYS A 340 23.47 44.96 30.51
N SER A 341 23.20 44.03 29.58
CA SER A 341 21.86 43.63 29.22
C SER A 341 21.41 42.36 29.95
N PRO A 342 20.12 42.21 30.27
CA PRO A 342 19.64 41.08 31.06
C PRO A 342 19.41 39.84 30.23
N LYS A 343 19.66 38.70 30.88
CA LYS A 343 19.34 37.36 30.38
C LYS A 343 17.85 37.12 30.51
N THR A 344 17.20 36.68 29.43
CA THR A 344 15.93 35.98 29.51
C THR A 344 16.14 34.53 29.09
N GLY A 345 15.87 33.62 30.02
CA GLY A 345 15.87 32.21 29.77
C GLY A 345 14.58 31.77 29.06
N VAL A 346 14.69 30.83 28.16
CA VAL A 346 13.55 30.09 27.61
C VAL A 346 13.75 28.61 27.92
N GLU A 347 12.81 28.08 28.64
CA GLU A 347 12.75 26.66 29.04
C GLU A 347 12.43 25.75 27.88
N ASN A 348 13.18 24.65 27.79
CA ASN A 348 12.96 23.55 26.85
C ASN A 348 11.85 22.65 27.40
N HIS A 349 10.75 22.52 26.66
CA HIS A 349 9.79 21.44 26.85
C HIS A 349 10.11 20.28 25.91
N THR A 350 10.66 19.21 26.48
CA THR A 350 10.81 17.91 25.85
C THR A 350 9.46 17.20 25.89
N PHE A 351 8.83 16.96 24.74
CA PHE A 351 7.64 16.11 24.64
C PHE A 351 8.09 14.66 24.40
N LEU A 352 7.81 13.82 25.40
CA LEU A 352 8.05 12.37 25.37
C LEU A 352 6.80 11.68 24.83
N TRP A 353 6.87 11.05 23.65
CA TRP A 353 5.83 10.16 23.14
C TRP A 353 6.07 8.75 23.65
N MET A 354 5.16 8.24 24.47
CA MET A 354 5.08 6.83 24.81
C MET A 354 4.26 6.10 23.74
N LEU A 355 4.90 5.17 23.06
CA LEU A 355 4.25 4.15 22.25
C LEU A 355 3.71 3.05 23.16
N THR A 356 2.39 2.90 23.23
CA THR A 356 1.75 1.70 23.80
C THR A 356 1.41 0.75 22.65
N LEU A 357 2.14 -0.35 22.57
CA LEU A 357 1.81 -1.51 21.74
C LEU A 357 0.63 -2.26 22.40
N GLY A 358 -0.53 -2.18 21.77
CA GLY A 358 -1.67 -3.05 22.09
C GLY A 358 -1.86 -4.09 21.00
N SER A 359 -1.39 -5.31 21.23
CA SER A 359 -1.69 -6.47 20.38
C SER A 359 -3.07 -7.00 20.72
N LEU A 360 -4.06 -6.78 19.85
CA LEU A 360 -5.32 -7.53 19.85
C LEU A 360 -5.34 -8.39 18.58
N GLY A 361 -5.01 -9.65 18.76
CA GLY A 361 -5.26 -10.68 17.74
C GLY A 361 -6.76 -10.97 17.69
N THR A 362 -7.42 -10.57 16.63
CA THR A 362 -8.75 -11.05 16.27
C THR A 362 -8.59 -12.26 15.35
N ALA A 363 -8.93 -13.44 15.86
CA ALA A 363 -9.10 -14.61 15.05
C ALA A 363 -10.38 -14.42 14.20
N VAL A 364 -10.21 -14.29 12.89
CA VAL A 364 -11.32 -14.31 11.93
C VAL A 364 -11.71 -15.78 11.74
N ALA A 365 -12.87 -16.16 12.26
CA ALA A 365 -13.50 -17.43 11.93
C ALA A 365 -14.18 -17.30 10.56
N ALA A 366 -13.51 -17.76 9.50
CA ALA A 366 -14.14 -17.95 8.20
C ALA A 366 -15.11 -19.13 8.27
N GLY A 367 -16.40 -18.87 8.33
CA GLY A 367 -17.44 -19.87 8.19
C GLY A 367 -17.61 -20.21 6.71
N ILE A 368 -17.31 -21.45 6.32
CA ILE A 368 -17.58 -21.94 4.96
C ILE A 368 -19.03 -22.42 4.90
N ALA A 369 -19.86 -21.78 4.10
CA ALA A 369 -21.19 -22.28 3.76
C ALA A 369 -21.05 -23.29 2.62
N ILE A 370 -21.49 -24.53 2.86
CA ILE A 370 -21.49 -25.60 1.87
C ILE A 370 -22.86 -25.58 1.16
N TYR A 371 -22.86 -25.38 -0.17
CA TYR A 371 -24.07 -25.35 -0.98
C TYR A 371 -24.23 -26.66 -1.76
N ARG A 372 -25.43 -27.22 -1.69
CA ARG A 372 -25.86 -28.39 -2.48
C ARG A 372 -27.10 -28.02 -3.30
N LYS A 373 -27.02 -28.12 -4.62
CA LYS A 373 -28.17 -27.94 -5.50
C LYS A 373 -29.02 -29.22 -5.50
N LYS A 374 -30.30 -29.12 -5.10
CA LYS A 374 -31.27 -30.15 -5.40
C LYS A 374 -31.55 -30.13 -6.90
N ARG A 375 -31.29 -31.23 -7.61
CA ARG A 375 -31.86 -31.43 -8.93
C ARG A 375 -33.29 -31.97 -8.69
N ASP A 376 -34.28 -31.26 -9.24
CA ASP A 376 -35.64 -31.75 -9.37
C ASP A 376 -35.70 -32.82 -10.46
#